data_42dba56cdd1f9d9d9338cbc528d312d1
#
_entry.id   42dba56cdd1f9d9d9338cbc528d312d1
#
_cell.length_a   1.000
_cell.length_b   1.000
_cell.length_c   1.000
_cell.angle_alpha   90.00
_cell.angle_beta   90.00
_cell.angle_gamma   90.00
#
_symmetry.space_group_name_H-M   'P 1'
#
loop_
_entity.id
_entity.type
_entity.pdbx_description
1 polymer ?
#
loop_
_entity_poly.entity_id
_entity_poly.type
_entity_poly.pdbx_seq_one_letter_code
_entity_poly.pdbx_strand_id
1 'polypeptide(L)'
;SGETGWHCFSSSRLLHSEGEMYEGFKLATEGNYEGKVVEVKANGEEVRPFDISITKTVLSLFINCLVVMGVILYTARWYKRSSAEAPAPKGFIGFMEMFIMMIEEDVIKSCIGKDYKKYSPYLLTAFFFIFINNVMGLIPVFPGGGNVTGNIAITLVLALCTFIAVNVFGTKEYWKEILWPEVPMWLKCPVPIMPAIELFGIITKPFALMVRLFANIMAGHSIILALTSIVFVTA
;
A
#
# COMPACT_ATOMS: atom_id res chain seq x y z
N SER A 1 -7.90 -14.56 -19.24
CA SER A 1 -8.92 -15.56 -19.63
C SER A 1 -9.71 -14.99 -20.78
N GLY A 2 -9.75 -15.69 -21.89
CA GLY A 2 -10.48 -15.34 -23.11
C GLY A 2 -11.69 -16.25 -23.31
N GLU A 3 -12.36 -16.11 -24.46
CA GLU A 3 -13.48 -16.99 -24.83
C GLU A 3 -13.06 -18.48 -24.90
N THR A 4 -11.78 -18.75 -25.16
CA THR A 4 -11.19 -20.09 -25.25
C THR A 4 -10.67 -20.66 -23.93
N GLY A 5 -10.79 -19.91 -22.81
CA GLY A 5 -10.36 -20.35 -21.50
C GLY A 5 -9.14 -19.60 -20.94
N TRP A 6 -8.38 -20.25 -20.06
CA TRP A 6 -7.19 -19.67 -19.43
C TRP A 6 -5.95 -19.96 -20.27
N HIS A 7 -5.25 -18.89 -20.66
CA HIS A 7 -3.97 -18.96 -21.37
C HIS A 7 -2.86 -18.44 -20.46
N CYS A 8 -1.71 -19.10 -20.47
CA CYS A 8 -0.53 -18.71 -19.69
C CYS A 8 0.68 -18.68 -20.62
N PHE A 9 1.21 -17.50 -20.86
CA PHE A 9 2.39 -17.32 -21.71
C PHE A 9 3.27 -16.16 -21.22
N SER A 10 4.54 -16.15 -21.68
CA SER A 10 5.46 -15.06 -21.35
C SER A 10 5.14 -13.81 -22.15
N SER A 11 5.18 -12.64 -21.50
CA SER A 11 5.00 -11.34 -22.15
C SER A 11 6.01 -11.08 -23.29
N SER A 12 7.18 -11.72 -23.25
CA SER A 12 8.18 -11.61 -24.32
C SER A 12 7.64 -12.07 -25.67
N ARG A 13 6.70 -13.01 -25.70
CA ARG A 13 6.10 -13.49 -26.95
C ARG A 13 5.18 -12.46 -27.60
N LEU A 14 4.57 -11.57 -26.82
CA LEU A 14 3.76 -10.46 -27.34
C LEU A 14 4.60 -9.23 -27.69
N LEU A 15 5.74 -9.05 -27.02
CA LEU A 15 6.63 -7.89 -27.24
C LEU A 15 7.54 -8.04 -28.48
N HIS A 16 7.88 -9.29 -28.83
CA HIS A 16 8.74 -9.56 -30.00
C HIS A 16 7.97 -9.80 -31.30
N SER A 17 6.66 -10.01 -31.20
CA SER A 17 5.78 -10.14 -32.35
C SER A 17 5.17 -8.78 -32.72
N GLU A 18 5.91 -7.88 -33.33
CA GLU A 18 5.44 -6.54 -33.76
C GLU A 18 4.04 -6.59 -34.42
N GLY A 19 2.98 -6.66 -33.58
CA GLY A 19 1.57 -6.71 -34.02
C GLY A 19 1.02 -8.10 -34.41
N GLU A 20 1.79 -9.18 -34.34
CA GLU A 20 1.30 -10.54 -34.58
C GLU A 20 0.47 -11.02 -33.37
N MET A 21 -0.66 -11.68 -33.69
CA MET A 21 -1.51 -12.31 -32.68
C MET A 21 -0.88 -13.60 -32.17
N TYR A 22 -0.79 -13.73 -30.84
CA TYR A 22 -0.43 -14.99 -30.20
C TYR A 22 -1.65 -15.56 -29.47
N GLU A 23 -2.11 -16.73 -29.90
CA GLU A 23 -3.31 -17.40 -29.32
C GLU A 23 -4.56 -16.53 -29.24
N GLY A 24 -4.75 -15.60 -30.19
CA GLY A 24 -5.88 -14.65 -30.18
C GLY A 24 -5.67 -13.39 -29.36
N PHE A 25 -4.50 -13.23 -28.74
CA PHE A 25 -4.12 -12.05 -27.96
C PHE A 25 -3.10 -11.19 -28.71
N LYS A 26 -3.22 -9.89 -28.61
CA LYS A 26 -2.23 -8.91 -29.09
C LYS A 26 -2.02 -7.79 -28.07
N LEU A 27 -0.92 -7.08 -28.21
CA LEU A 27 -0.71 -5.82 -27.50
C LEU A 27 -1.42 -4.70 -28.30
N ALA A 28 -2.36 -4.02 -27.69
CA ALA A 28 -3.03 -2.88 -28.35
C ALA A 28 -2.04 -1.75 -28.55
N THR A 29 -1.84 -1.33 -29.79
CA THR A 29 -0.96 -0.21 -30.19
C THR A 29 -1.69 1.11 -30.26
N GLU A 30 -3.02 1.09 -30.40
CA GLU A 30 -3.87 2.27 -30.54
C GLU A 30 -5.19 2.09 -29.80
N GLY A 31 -5.88 3.19 -29.47
CA GLY A 31 -7.22 3.20 -28.91
C GLY A 31 -7.28 3.19 -27.38
N ASN A 32 -8.47 2.85 -26.82
CA ASN A 32 -8.74 2.87 -25.36
C ASN A 32 -7.91 1.87 -24.54
N TYR A 33 -7.27 0.92 -25.20
CA TYR A 33 -6.51 -0.17 -24.55
C TYR A 33 -5.01 -0.13 -24.91
N GLU A 34 -4.49 0.99 -25.38
CA GLU A 34 -3.09 1.17 -25.73
C GLU A 34 -2.14 0.63 -24.64
N GLY A 35 -1.17 -0.20 -25.03
CA GLY A 35 -0.21 -0.83 -24.11
C GLY A 35 -0.75 -1.96 -23.24
N LYS A 36 -2.00 -2.40 -23.47
CA LYS A 36 -2.62 -3.53 -22.74
C LYS A 36 -2.81 -4.73 -23.64
N VAL A 37 -2.84 -5.91 -23.03
CA VAL A 37 -3.18 -7.14 -23.75
C VAL A 37 -4.67 -7.17 -24.01
N VAL A 38 -5.05 -7.32 -25.28
CA VAL A 38 -6.43 -7.44 -25.74
C VAL A 38 -6.63 -8.76 -26.47
N GLU A 39 -7.81 -9.32 -26.33
CA GLU A 39 -8.28 -10.45 -27.11
C GLU A 39 -8.99 -9.94 -28.33
N VAL A 40 -8.62 -10.42 -29.50
CA VAL A 40 -9.29 -10.08 -30.76
C VAL A 40 -10.32 -11.14 -31.04
N LYS A 41 -11.59 -10.77 -30.92
CA LYS A 41 -12.71 -11.66 -31.27
C LYS A 41 -12.79 -11.91 -32.77
N ALA A 42 -13.48 -12.98 -33.16
CA ALA A 42 -13.74 -13.32 -34.57
C ALA A 42 -14.42 -12.15 -35.36
N ASN A 43 -15.08 -11.25 -34.66
CA ASN A 43 -15.70 -10.05 -35.25
C ASN A 43 -14.73 -8.87 -35.41
N GLY A 44 -13.45 -9.01 -35.07
CA GLY A 44 -12.46 -7.94 -35.10
C GLY A 44 -12.55 -6.94 -33.92
N GLU A 45 -13.44 -7.15 -32.98
CA GLU A 45 -13.55 -6.32 -31.78
C GLU A 45 -12.45 -6.64 -30.78
N GLU A 46 -11.80 -5.61 -30.26
CA GLU A 46 -10.80 -5.73 -29.21
C GLU A 46 -11.49 -5.67 -27.85
N VAL A 47 -11.43 -6.76 -27.12
CA VAL A 47 -12.00 -6.87 -25.77
C VAL A 47 -10.90 -7.08 -24.78
N ARG A 48 -10.96 -6.42 -23.63
CA ARG A 48 -10.00 -6.64 -22.54
C ARG A 48 -10.35 -7.91 -21.78
N PRO A 49 -9.54 -8.97 -21.87
CA PRO A 49 -9.74 -10.20 -21.10
C PRO A 49 -9.49 -9.94 -19.61
N PHE A 50 -9.97 -10.85 -18.76
CA PHE A 50 -9.61 -10.85 -17.36
C PHE A 50 -8.15 -11.29 -17.20
N ASP A 51 -7.28 -10.35 -16.86
CA ASP A 51 -5.83 -10.51 -16.85
C ASP A 51 -5.31 -10.58 -15.41
N ILE A 52 -4.63 -11.68 -15.05
CA ILE A 52 -3.93 -11.92 -13.77
C ILE A 52 -2.43 -12.03 -14.04
N SER A 53 -1.88 -11.19 -14.86
CA SER A 53 -0.44 -11.23 -15.18
C SER A 53 0.39 -10.72 -14.02
N ILE A 54 1.51 -11.40 -13.76
CA ILE A 54 2.53 -10.96 -12.82
C ILE A 54 3.32 -9.83 -13.48
N THR A 55 2.91 -8.59 -13.20
CA THR A 55 3.65 -7.41 -13.65
C THR A 55 4.90 -7.18 -12.81
N LYS A 56 5.83 -6.34 -13.29
CA LYS A 56 7.02 -5.93 -12.55
C LYS A 56 6.66 -5.41 -11.13
N THR A 57 5.58 -4.63 -11.03
CA THR A 57 5.10 -4.07 -9.75
C THR A 57 4.60 -5.16 -8.80
N VAL A 58 3.85 -6.13 -9.31
CA VAL A 58 3.35 -7.27 -8.51
C VAL A 58 4.50 -8.14 -8.03
N LEU A 59 5.48 -8.44 -8.89
CA LEU A 59 6.66 -9.19 -8.51
C LEU A 59 7.48 -8.45 -7.44
N SER A 60 7.70 -7.16 -7.61
CA SER A 60 8.37 -6.31 -6.62
C SER A 60 7.63 -6.32 -5.28
N LEU A 61 6.30 -6.24 -5.29
CA LEU A 61 5.48 -6.35 -4.08
C LEU A 61 5.73 -7.68 -3.34
N PHE A 62 5.72 -8.82 -4.04
CA PHE A 62 5.98 -10.13 -3.43
C PHE A 62 7.38 -10.21 -2.82
N ILE A 63 8.39 -9.73 -3.54
CA ILE A 63 9.77 -9.70 -3.04
C ILE A 63 9.86 -8.83 -1.79
N ASN A 64 9.25 -7.64 -1.81
CA ASN A 64 9.26 -6.72 -0.66
C ASN A 64 8.54 -7.34 0.55
N CYS A 65 7.41 -8.02 0.35
CA CYS A 65 6.72 -8.75 1.43
C CYS A 65 7.61 -9.85 2.03
N LEU A 66 8.33 -10.60 1.19
CA LEU A 66 9.28 -11.62 1.67
C LEU A 66 10.44 -11.00 2.45
N VAL A 67 10.96 -9.86 2.01
CA VAL A 67 12.01 -9.12 2.73
C VAL A 67 11.51 -8.65 4.09
N VAL A 68 10.32 -8.03 4.15
CA VAL A 68 9.68 -7.61 5.42
C VAL A 68 9.54 -8.79 6.36
N MET A 69 8.96 -9.88 5.87
CA MET A 69 8.76 -11.10 6.67
C MET A 69 10.08 -11.69 7.15
N GLY A 70 11.10 -11.74 6.28
CA GLY A 70 12.44 -12.21 6.61
C GLY A 70 13.11 -11.40 7.72
N VAL A 71 13.05 -10.07 7.62
CA VAL A 71 13.63 -9.16 8.62
C VAL A 71 12.93 -9.32 9.97
N ILE A 72 11.61 -9.33 9.99
CA ILE A 72 10.83 -9.47 11.23
C ILE A 72 11.05 -10.85 11.86
N LEU A 73 11.02 -11.92 11.08
CA LEU A 73 11.25 -13.28 11.60
C LEU A 73 12.68 -13.47 12.08
N TYR A 74 13.68 -12.87 11.44
CA TYR A 74 15.06 -12.90 11.88
C TYR A 74 15.21 -12.24 13.25
N THR A 75 14.65 -11.05 13.41
CA THR A 75 14.63 -10.32 14.68
C THR A 75 13.89 -11.11 15.77
N ALA A 76 12.70 -11.61 15.47
CA ALA A 76 11.89 -12.39 16.40
C ALA A 76 12.57 -13.69 16.85
N ARG A 77 13.29 -14.39 15.94
CA ARG A 77 14.04 -15.60 16.29
C ARG A 77 15.18 -15.32 17.25
N TRP A 78 15.86 -14.19 17.11
CA TRP A 78 16.92 -13.79 18.04
C TRP A 78 16.36 -13.60 19.45
N TYR A 79 15.23 -12.86 19.58
CA TYR A 79 14.57 -12.66 20.88
C TYR A 79 14.06 -13.96 21.51
N LYS A 80 13.55 -14.88 20.71
CA LYS A 80 13.12 -16.20 21.22
C LYS A 80 14.27 -17.04 21.76
N ARG A 81 15.50 -16.82 21.31
CA ARG A 81 16.70 -17.55 21.75
C ARG A 81 17.45 -16.86 22.88
N SER A 82 17.26 -15.57 23.04
CA SER A 82 17.90 -14.76 24.07
C SER A 82 17.13 -14.85 25.38
N SER A 83 17.82 -14.95 26.52
CA SER A 83 17.21 -14.83 27.83
C SER A 83 16.87 -13.37 28.14
N ALA A 84 15.95 -13.13 29.10
CA ALA A 84 15.58 -11.79 29.52
C ALA A 84 16.73 -10.96 30.13
N GLU A 85 17.81 -11.65 30.58
CA GLU A 85 19.00 -11.06 31.16
C GLU A 85 20.14 -10.86 30.15
N ALA A 86 19.91 -11.19 28.86
CA ALA A 86 20.91 -11.02 27.83
C ALA A 86 21.22 -9.52 27.59
N PRO A 87 22.51 -9.19 27.31
CA PRO A 87 22.89 -7.81 27.00
C PRO A 87 22.13 -7.33 25.77
N ALA A 88 21.88 -6.01 25.71
CA ALA A 88 21.15 -5.37 24.58
C ALA A 88 21.78 -5.78 23.24
N PRO A 89 20.95 -6.11 22.24
CA PRO A 89 21.43 -6.54 20.93
C PRO A 89 22.22 -5.43 20.25
N LYS A 90 23.30 -5.82 19.58
CA LYS A 90 24.16 -4.90 18.83
C LYS A 90 23.91 -5.05 17.33
N GLY A 91 24.22 -4.00 16.55
CA GLY A 91 24.12 -4.01 15.10
C GLY A 91 22.68 -3.91 14.61
N PHE A 92 22.35 -4.65 13.54
CA PHE A 92 21.05 -4.56 12.85
C PHE A 92 19.85 -4.89 13.76
N ILE A 93 20.00 -5.87 14.63
CA ILE A 93 18.92 -6.27 15.56
C ILE A 93 18.64 -5.14 16.57
N GLY A 94 19.70 -4.52 17.13
CA GLY A 94 19.53 -3.37 18.03
C GLY A 94 18.91 -2.16 17.33
N PHE A 95 19.23 -1.93 16.06
CA PHE A 95 18.57 -0.91 15.24
C PHE A 95 17.07 -1.21 15.06
N MET A 96 16.71 -2.46 14.74
CA MET A 96 15.34 -2.86 14.62
C MET A 96 14.55 -2.75 15.94
N GLU A 97 15.18 -3.14 17.06
CA GLU A 97 14.59 -3.00 18.38
C GLU A 97 14.26 -1.53 18.70
N MET A 98 15.26 -0.66 18.56
CA MET A 98 15.08 0.77 18.80
C MET A 98 13.93 1.34 17.94
N PHE A 99 13.88 0.92 16.68
CA PHE A 99 12.87 1.41 15.72
C PHE A 99 11.47 0.91 16.07
N ILE A 100 11.34 -0.37 16.45
CA ILE A 100 10.05 -0.96 16.87
C ILE A 100 9.58 -0.30 18.17
N MET A 101 10.48 -0.15 19.16
CA MET A 101 10.12 0.47 20.44
C MET A 101 9.72 1.94 20.29
N MET A 102 10.43 2.70 19.47
CA MET A 102 10.07 4.09 19.17
C MET A 102 8.65 4.19 18.61
N ILE A 103 8.29 3.34 17.64
CA ILE A 103 6.95 3.37 17.05
C ILE A 103 5.89 2.89 18.05
N GLU A 104 6.20 1.84 18.81
CA GLU A 104 5.25 1.27 19.76
C GLU A 104 5.00 2.23 20.95
N GLU A 105 6.02 2.83 21.52
CA GLU A 105 5.88 3.71 22.68
C GLU A 105 5.45 5.12 22.31
N ASP A 106 6.11 5.74 21.34
CA ASP A 106 5.87 7.15 21.00
C ASP A 106 4.62 7.34 20.15
N VAL A 107 4.26 6.36 19.31
CA VAL A 107 3.12 6.50 18.40
C VAL A 107 1.94 5.66 18.87
N ILE A 108 2.09 4.33 18.95
CA ILE A 108 0.95 3.43 19.16
C ILE A 108 0.37 3.60 20.57
N LYS A 109 1.22 3.54 21.58
CA LYS A 109 0.82 3.63 22.97
C LYS A 109 0.27 5.02 23.33
N SER A 110 0.86 6.07 22.77
CA SER A 110 0.38 7.44 22.99
C SER A 110 -0.99 7.70 22.36
N CYS A 111 -1.29 7.08 21.20
CA CYS A 111 -2.55 7.27 20.49
C CYS A 111 -3.68 6.37 20.99
N ILE A 112 -3.39 5.12 21.34
CA ILE A 112 -4.42 4.10 21.68
C ILE A 112 -4.61 3.97 23.19
N GLY A 113 -3.58 4.25 24.00
CA GLY A 113 -3.67 4.12 25.44
C GLY A 113 -3.58 2.66 25.93
N LYS A 114 -4.47 2.23 26.84
CA LYS A 114 -4.35 0.97 27.58
C LYS A 114 -4.39 -0.30 26.71
N ASP A 115 -5.14 -0.28 25.63
CA ASP A 115 -5.37 -1.45 24.75
C ASP A 115 -4.37 -1.53 23.58
N TYR A 116 -3.29 -0.75 23.61
CA TYR A 116 -2.32 -0.66 22.51
C TYR A 116 -1.75 -2.02 22.07
N LYS A 117 -1.54 -2.96 23.01
CA LYS A 117 -0.97 -4.29 22.72
C LYS A 117 -1.80 -5.11 21.74
N LYS A 118 -3.12 -4.89 21.69
CA LYS A 118 -4.04 -5.61 20.78
C LYS A 118 -3.87 -5.13 19.34
N TYR A 119 -3.62 -3.84 19.15
CA TYR A 119 -3.53 -3.21 17.82
C TYR A 119 -2.10 -3.03 17.32
N SER A 120 -1.11 -3.10 18.23
CA SER A 120 0.30 -2.93 17.92
C SER A 120 0.80 -3.84 16.77
N PRO A 121 0.47 -5.14 16.71
CA PRO A 121 0.95 -6.00 15.61
C PRO A 121 0.46 -5.54 14.23
N TYR A 122 -0.81 -5.10 14.14
CA TYR A 122 -1.38 -4.61 12.88
C TYR A 122 -0.72 -3.31 12.43
N LEU A 123 -0.58 -2.35 13.35
CA LEU A 123 -0.01 -1.04 13.05
C LEU A 123 1.48 -1.13 12.70
N LEU A 124 2.24 -1.96 13.42
CA LEU A 124 3.64 -2.23 13.10
C LEU A 124 3.78 -2.90 11.73
N THR A 125 2.91 -3.87 11.41
CA THR A 125 2.92 -4.52 10.09
C THR A 125 2.65 -3.52 8.98
N ALA A 126 1.63 -2.67 9.13
CA ALA A 126 1.31 -1.64 8.15
C ALA A 126 2.46 -0.63 8.00
N PHE A 127 3.07 -0.21 9.11
CA PHE A 127 4.21 0.69 9.09
C PHE A 127 5.40 0.09 8.36
N PHE A 128 5.84 -1.11 8.73
CA PHE A 128 6.99 -1.76 8.07
C PHE A 128 6.71 -2.08 6.61
N PHE A 129 5.50 -2.46 6.27
CA PHE A 129 5.10 -2.65 4.88
C PHE A 129 5.30 -1.36 4.07
N ILE A 130 4.75 -0.24 4.52
CA ILE A 130 4.87 1.05 3.84
C ILE A 130 6.35 1.49 3.81
N PHE A 131 7.04 1.41 4.94
CA PHE A 131 8.43 1.87 5.07
C PHE A 131 9.38 1.11 4.13
N ILE A 132 9.34 -0.23 4.14
CA ILE A 132 10.24 -1.05 3.32
C ILE A 132 9.91 -0.91 1.84
N ASN A 133 8.61 -0.84 1.48
CA ASN A 133 8.23 -0.58 0.08
C ASN A 133 8.74 0.78 -0.41
N ASN A 134 8.73 1.80 0.43
CA ASN A 134 9.29 3.11 0.08
C ASN A 134 10.81 3.07 -0.08
N VAL A 135 11.51 2.44 0.87
CA VAL A 135 12.98 2.29 0.81
C VAL A 135 13.38 1.51 -0.44
N MET A 136 12.71 0.39 -0.72
CA MET A 136 12.97 -0.41 -1.93
C MET A 136 12.61 0.34 -3.22
N GLY A 137 11.60 1.21 -3.17
CA GLY A 137 11.24 2.07 -4.30
C GLY A 137 12.32 3.11 -4.64
N LEU A 138 13.12 3.54 -3.67
CA LEU A 138 14.23 4.48 -3.88
C LEU A 138 15.45 3.84 -4.57
N ILE A 139 15.57 2.52 -4.52
CA ILE A 139 16.68 1.80 -5.14
C ILE A 139 16.40 1.61 -6.63
N PRO A 140 17.15 2.24 -7.56
CA PRO A 140 16.84 2.21 -9.00
C PRO A 140 17.18 0.87 -9.68
N VAL A 141 17.67 -0.11 -8.93
CA VAL A 141 18.12 -1.43 -9.44
C VAL A 141 17.12 -2.50 -9.04
N PHE A 142 16.85 -3.46 -9.96
CA PHE A 142 16.01 -4.62 -9.66
C PHE A 142 16.58 -5.42 -8.46
N PRO A 143 15.76 -5.84 -7.49
CA PRO A 143 14.28 -5.84 -7.43
C PRO A 143 13.63 -4.51 -6.99
N GLY A 144 14.42 -3.46 -6.75
CA GLY A 144 13.93 -2.11 -6.48
C GLY A 144 13.39 -1.40 -7.74
N GLY A 145 13.04 -0.13 -7.60
CA GLY A 145 12.50 0.70 -8.68
C GLY A 145 11.03 0.42 -9.03
N GLY A 146 10.38 -0.51 -8.33
CA GLY A 146 8.93 -0.67 -8.36
C GLY A 146 8.30 0.23 -7.31
N ASN A 147 7.80 1.40 -7.70
CA ASN A 147 7.08 2.29 -6.79
C ASN A 147 5.70 1.69 -6.47
N VAL A 148 5.68 0.69 -5.59
CA VAL A 148 4.47 -0.04 -5.19
C VAL A 148 3.47 0.89 -4.51
N THR A 149 3.95 1.70 -3.58
CA THR A 149 3.14 2.65 -2.80
C THR A 149 2.80 3.93 -3.56
N GLY A 150 3.47 4.21 -4.68
CA GLY A 150 3.09 5.23 -5.64
C GLY A 150 1.91 4.85 -6.54
N ASN A 151 1.38 3.63 -6.40
CA ASN A 151 0.15 3.23 -7.06
C ASN A 151 -1.05 3.58 -6.18
N ILE A 152 -1.92 4.45 -6.68
CA ILE A 152 -3.10 4.93 -5.96
C ILE A 152 -4.05 3.78 -5.55
N ALA A 153 -4.09 2.68 -6.30
CA ALA A 153 -4.91 1.52 -5.96
C ALA A 153 -4.42 0.84 -4.67
N ILE A 154 -3.11 0.75 -4.47
CA ILE A 154 -2.51 0.14 -3.27
C ILE A 154 -2.74 1.02 -2.06
N THR A 155 -2.52 2.33 -2.19
CA THR A 155 -2.79 3.28 -1.11
C THR A 155 -4.27 3.35 -0.75
N LEU A 156 -5.16 3.19 -1.73
CA LEU A 156 -6.60 3.06 -1.50
C LEU A 156 -6.93 1.81 -0.68
N VAL A 157 -6.36 0.64 -1.04
CA VAL A 157 -6.57 -0.61 -0.29
C VAL A 157 -6.09 -0.47 1.15
N LEU A 158 -4.90 0.13 1.39
CA LEU A 158 -4.41 0.38 2.74
C LEU A 158 -5.34 1.30 3.53
N ALA A 159 -5.81 2.38 2.90
CA ALA A 159 -6.75 3.32 3.52
C ALA A 159 -8.08 2.65 3.86
N LEU A 160 -8.60 1.79 2.97
CA LEU A 160 -9.80 1.00 3.22
C LEU A 160 -9.62 -0.02 4.34
N CYS A 161 -8.49 -0.71 4.40
CA CYS A 161 -8.18 -1.63 5.51
C CYS A 161 -8.15 -0.89 6.85
N THR A 162 -7.52 0.28 6.89
CA THR A 162 -7.50 1.12 8.10
C THR A 162 -8.90 1.63 8.44
N PHE A 163 -9.67 2.04 7.46
CA PHE A 163 -11.06 2.47 7.64
C PHE A 163 -11.93 1.36 8.24
N ILE A 164 -11.85 0.15 7.68
CA ILE A 164 -12.58 -1.01 8.19
C ILE A 164 -12.13 -1.32 9.62
N ALA A 165 -10.82 -1.34 9.87
CA ALA A 165 -10.29 -1.61 11.20
C ALA A 165 -10.80 -0.60 12.24
N VAL A 166 -10.77 0.70 11.94
CA VAL A 166 -11.26 1.75 12.86
C VAL A 166 -12.76 1.61 13.11
N ASN A 167 -13.56 1.34 12.07
CA ASN A 167 -15.02 1.24 12.24
C ASN A 167 -15.47 -0.05 12.93
N VAL A 168 -14.80 -1.17 12.66
CA VAL A 168 -15.15 -2.48 13.27
C VAL A 168 -14.70 -2.55 14.73
N PHE A 169 -13.51 -2.02 15.03
CA PHE A 169 -12.96 -2.03 16.38
C PHE A 169 -13.23 -0.76 17.18
N GLY A 170 -13.98 0.20 16.60
CA GLY A 170 -14.39 1.44 17.26
C GLY A 170 -15.18 1.18 18.53
N THR A 171 -14.87 1.93 19.58
CA THR A 171 -15.58 1.84 20.87
C THR A 171 -17.02 2.36 20.75
N LYS A 172 -17.85 2.02 21.73
CA LYS A 172 -19.22 2.59 21.81
C LYS A 172 -19.21 4.11 21.94
N GLU A 173 -18.18 4.66 22.56
CA GLU A 173 -17.98 6.10 22.70
C GLU A 173 -17.70 6.76 21.35
N TYR A 174 -16.87 6.14 20.50
CA TYR A 174 -16.61 6.58 19.14
C TYR A 174 -17.89 6.67 18.30
N TRP A 175 -18.75 5.63 18.34
CA TRP A 175 -20.02 5.63 17.63
C TRP A 175 -21.04 6.63 18.23
N LYS A 176 -21.02 6.80 19.56
CA LYS A 176 -21.85 7.81 20.24
C LYS A 176 -21.44 9.23 19.84
N GLU A 177 -20.15 9.51 19.75
CA GLU A 177 -19.62 10.80 19.34
C GLU A 177 -20.00 11.14 17.90
N ILE A 178 -19.98 10.16 16.99
CA ILE A 178 -20.38 10.33 15.58
C ILE A 178 -21.89 10.59 15.45
N LEU A 179 -22.72 9.76 16.10
CA LEU A 179 -24.17 9.82 15.94
C LEU A 179 -24.80 10.89 16.84
N TRP A 180 -24.19 11.15 18.00
CA TRP A 180 -24.73 12.06 19.01
C TRP A 180 -23.63 12.88 19.68
N PRO A 181 -22.98 13.79 18.94
CA PRO A 181 -21.91 14.63 19.49
C PRO A 181 -22.43 15.50 20.66
N GLU A 182 -21.60 15.72 21.67
CA GLU A 182 -21.90 16.56 22.81
C GLU A 182 -21.75 18.04 22.45
N VAL A 183 -22.71 18.55 21.66
CA VAL A 183 -22.76 19.97 21.25
C VAL A 183 -24.01 20.65 21.83
N PRO A 184 -24.00 21.99 21.96
CA PRO A 184 -25.15 22.76 22.45
C PRO A 184 -26.43 22.47 21.66
N MET A 185 -27.57 22.48 22.37
CA MET A 185 -28.88 22.09 21.84
C MET A 185 -29.33 22.89 20.60
N TRP A 186 -28.91 24.13 20.47
CA TRP A 186 -29.25 24.98 19.32
C TRP A 186 -28.60 24.54 17.99
N LEU A 187 -27.52 23.75 18.03
CA LEU A 187 -26.93 23.12 16.84
C LEU A 187 -27.57 21.77 16.49
N LYS A 188 -28.35 21.17 17.41
CA LYS A 188 -29.05 19.90 17.16
C LYS A 188 -30.45 20.10 16.60
N CYS A 189 -31.06 21.27 16.81
CA CYS A 189 -32.40 21.61 16.40
C CYS A 189 -32.42 22.97 15.67
N PRO A 190 -33.09 23.14 14.50
CA PRO A 190 -34.07 22.25 13.89
C PRO A 190 -33.52 21.22 12.89
N VAL A 191 -32.26 21.37 12.44
CA VAL A 191 -31.65 20.43 11.48
C VAL A 191 -30.41 19.78 12.11
N PRO A 192 -30.28 18.44 12.11
CA PRO A 192 -29.13 17.73 12.66
C PRO A 192 -27.90 17.84 11.74
N ILE A 193 -27.38 19.05 11.56
CA ILE A 193 -26.26 19.34 10.66
C ILE A 193 -24.98 18.67 11.19
N MET A 194 -24.78 18.63 12.50
CA MET A 194 -23.57 18.09 13.13
C MET A 194 -23.36 16.58 12.87
N PRO A 195 -24.35 15.70 13.07
CA PRO A 195 -24.25 14.31 12.68
C PRO A 195 -23.99 14.10 11.19
N ALA A 196 -24.56 14.96 10.32
CA ALA A 196 -24.31 14.88 8.89
C ALA A 196 -22.85 15.21 8.54
N ILE A 197 -22.28 16.27 9.13
CA ILE A 197 -20.86 16.64 8.96
C ILE A 197 -19.96 15.52 9.45
N GLU A 198 -20.24 14.92 10.62
CA GLU A 198 -19.44 13.83 11.17
C GLU A 198 -19.51 12.59 10.30
N LEU A 199 -20.67 12.25 9.76
CA LEU A 199 -20.83 11.14 8.81
C LEU A 199 -20.02 11.37 7.52
N PHE A 200 -20.05 12.59 6.98
CA PHE A 200 -19.16 12.97 5.86
C PHE A 200 -17.68 12.88 6.27
N GLY A 201 -17.34 13.26 7.50
CA GLY A 201 -15.99 13.15 8.05
C GLY A 201 -15.47 11.72 8.04
N ILE A 202 -16.31 10.73 8.36
CA ILE A 202 -15.93 9.32 8.33
C ILE A 202 -15.51 8.87 6.92
N ILE A 203 -16.23 9.30 5.89
CA ILE A 203 -15.94 8.96 4.48
C ILE A 203 -14.72 9.72 3.97
N THR A 204 -14.56 10.97 4.36
CA THR A 204 -13.42 11.80 3.92
C THR A 204 -12.09 11.40 4.57
N LYS A 205 -12.09 10.85 5.78
CA LYS A 205 -10.87 10.41 6.48
C LYS A 205 -10.04 9.40 5.67
N PRO A 206 -10.59 8.27 5.17
CA PRO A 206 -9.82 7.32 4.36
C PRO A 206 -9.38 7.93 3.02
N PHE A 207 -10.20 8.78 2.41
CA PHE A 207 -9.83 9.48 1.18
C PHE A 207 -8.64 10.42 1.41
N ALA A 208 -8.68 11.21 2.47
CA ALA A 208 -7.58 12.10 2.84
C ALA A 208 -6.30 11.32 3.17
N LEU A 209 -6.41 10.16 3.83
CA LEU A 209 -5.28 9.28 4.13
C LEU A 209 -4.67 8.72 2.84
N MET A 210 -5.48 8.24 1.91
CA MET A 210 -5.06 7.74 0.60
C MET A 210 -4.30 8.82 -0.19
N VAL A 211 -4.88 10.00 -0.33
CA VAL A 211 -4.28 11.11 -1.08
C VAL A 211 -2.99 11.57 -0.43
N ARG A 212 -2.95 11.70 0.90
CA ARG A 212 -1.76 12.10 1.64
C ARG A 212 -0.62 11.12 1.43
N LEU A 213 -0.89 9.82 1.57
CA LEU A 213 0.13 8.79 1.40
C LEU A 213 0.64 8.77 -0.05
N PHE A 214 -0.26 8.75 -1.02
CA PHE A 214 0.08 8.78 -2.44
C PHE A 214 0.88 10.03 -2.83
N ALA A 215 0.40 11.23 -2.45
CA ALA A 215 1.04 12.48 -2.81
C ALA A 215 2.45 12.62 -2.22
N ASN A 216 2.64 12.25 -0.94
CA ASN A 216 3.95 12.32 -0.30
C ASN A 216 4.96 11.39 -0.97
N ILE A 217 4.54 10.18 -1.35
CA ILE A 217 5.40 9.21 -2.02
C ILE A 217 5.75 9.67 -3.42
N MET A 218 4.77 10.12 -4.20
CA MET A 218 4.99 10.65 -5.55
C MET A 218 5.89 11.88 -5.54
N ALA A 219 5.69 12.81 -4.61
CA ALA A 219 6.54 13.98 -4.46
C ALA A 219 7.98 13.58 -4.10
N GLY A 220 8.18 12.65 -3.17
CA GLY A 220 9.50 12.15 -2.79
C GLY A 220 10.25 11.53 -3.97
N HIS A 221 9.59 10.67 -4.74
CA HIS A 221 10.19 10.08 -5.94
C HIS A 221 10.52 11.14 -7.01
N SER A 222 9.63 12.11 -7.25
CA SER A 222 9.87 13.18 -8.23
C SER A 222 11.07 14.03 -7.85
N ILE A 223 11.25 14.34 -6.56
CA ILE A 223 12.40 15.10 -6.07
C ILE A 223 13.70 14.33 -6.29
N ILE A 224 13.73 13.03 -5.96
CA ILE A 224 14.93 12.19 -6.13
C ILE A 224 15.29 12.07 -7.60
N LEU A 225 14.33 11.86 -8.50
CA LEU A 225 14.55 11.80 -9.93
C LEU A 225 15.07 13.13 -10.48
N ALA A 226 14.54 14.27 -10.02
CA ALA A 226 14.99 15.58 -10.40
C ALA A 226 16.43 15.83 -9.95
N LEU A 227 16.78 15.50 -8.70
CA LEU A 227 18.15 15.64 -8.17
C LEU A 227 19.16 14.76 -8.91
N THR A 228 18.80 13.50 -9.17
CA THR A 228 19.65 12.59 -9.98
C THR A 228 19.84 13.10 -11.39
N SER A 229 18.79 13.60 -12.02
CA SER A 229 18.90 14.21 -13.36
C SER A 229 19.85 15.41 -13.39
N ILE A 230 19.77 16.29 -12.39
CA ILE A 230 20.69 17.45 -12.27
C ILE A 230 22.13 16.97 -12.12
N VAL A 231 22.39 15.97 -11.27
CA VAL A 231 23.74 15.42 -11.10
C VAL A 231 24.31 14.88 -12.41
N PHE A 232 23.50 14.16 -13.21
CA PHE A 232 23.93 13.64 -14.51
C PHE A 232 24.17 14.74 -15.56
N VAL A 233 23.45 15.85 -15.48
CA VAL A 233 23.62 16.98 -16.42
C VAL A 233 24.83 17.84 -16.05
N THR A 234 25.21 17.91 -14.78
CA THR A 234 26.30 18.74 -14.26
C THR A 234 27.64 18.01 -14.13
N ALA A 235 27.65 16.68 -14.21
CA ALA A 235 28.85 15.84 -14.20
C ALA A 235 29.39 15.63 -15.62
#